data_523973798a904c871927020be145cb89
#
_entry.id   523973798a904c871927020be145cb89
#
_cell.length_a   1.000
_cell.length_b   1.000
_cell.length_c   1.000
_cell.angle_alpha   90.00
_cell.angle_beta   90.00
_cell.angle_gamma   90.00
#
_symmetry.space_group_name_H-M   'P 1'
#
loop_
_entity.id
_entity.type
_entity.pdbx_description
1 polymer ?
#
loop_
_entity_poly.entity_id
_entity_poly.type
_entity_poly.pdbx_seq_one_letter_code
_entity_poly.pdbx_strand_id
1 'polypeptide(L)'
;TKSTGIAFSIITGIIGFATLYLLTTPTAAYIGLIANQFYIFIYTLILKPRTNQNIVIGGAAGAAPVLIGWTATGSTLDIGAWLLFLLVFMWTPAHFWALSIENKEDYEHADFPMLPTQESYERSTIYIAIYSCATVLISLAVAPVLQLGIVYLLISIFLGSNLMLKSFNLYKKNIKPIKYFIFSNTYLAVIFLGIVADIMWTLRGIAV
;
A
#
# COMPACT_ATOMS: atom_id res chain seq x y z
N THR A 1 -7.93 -17.07 -24.86
CA THR A 1 -9.31 -17.47 -24.48
C THR A 1 -9.50 -17.33 -22.98
N LYS A 2 -10.78 -17.28 -22.51
CA LYS A 2 -11.08 -17.25 -21.05
C LYS A 2 -10.48 -18.45 -20.32
N SER A 3 -10.55 -19.65 -20.91
CA SER A 3 -9.97 -20.89 -20.35
C SER A 3 -8.45 -20.80 -20.21
N THR A 4 -7.75 -20.23 -21.20
CA THR A 4 -6.30 -20.02 -21.14
C THR A 4 -5.92 -19.07 -19.98
N GLY A 5 -6.68 -17.97 -19.78
CA GLY A 5 -6.46 -17.05 -18.68
C GLY A 5 -6.66 -17.69 -17.31
N ILE A 6 -7.73 -18.49 -17.15
CA ILE A 6 -8.00 -19.24 -15.91
C ILE A 6 -6.89 -20.27 -15.65
N ALA A 7 -6.51 -21.06 -16.64
CA ALA A 7 -5.42 -22.04 -16.50
C ALA A 7 -4.09 -21.37 -16.10
N PHE A 8 -3.73 -20.27 -16.76
CA PHE A 8 -2.55 -19.48 -16.41
C PHE A 8 -2.58 -18.98 -14.96
N SER A 9 -3.71 -18.43 -14.52
CA SER A 9 -3.88 -17.93 -13.15
C SER A 9 -3.77 -19.05 -12.10
N ILE A 10 -4.35 -20.23 -12.37
CA ILE A 10 -4.24 -21.38 -11.48
C ILE A 10 -2.79 -21.87 -11.40
N ILE A 11 -2.13 -22.04 -12.54
CA ILE A 11 -0.75 -22.54 -12.59
C ILE A 11 0.20 -21.56 -11.86
N THR A 12 0.09 -20.26 -12.15
CA THR A 12 0.93 -19.24 -11.47
C THR A 12 0.65 -19.16 -9.98
N GLY A 13 -0.61 -19.32 -9.57
CA GLY A 13 -1.02 -19.38 -8.16
C GLY A 13 -0.41 -20.58 -7.43
N ILE A 14 -0.46 -21.78 -8.05
CA ILE A 14 0.15 -22.99 -7.49
C ILE A 14 1.67 -22.84 -7.39
N ILE A 15 2.32 -22.34 -8.45
CA ILE A 15 3.77 -22.09 -8.44
C ILE A 15 4.14 -21.09 -7.34
N GLY A 16 3.42 -19.96 -7.23
CA GLY A 16 3.66 -18.96 -6.19
C GLY A 16 3.51 -19.52 -4.77
N PHE A 17 2.43 -20.29 -4.51
CA PHE A 17 2.24 -20.95 -3.22
C PHE A 17 3.37 -21.96 -2.93
N ALA A 18 3.70 -22.83 -3.87
CA ALA A 18 4.74 -23.83 -3.72
C ALA A 18 6.11 -23.17 -3.48
N THR A 19 6.43 -22.10 -4.19
CA THR A 19 7.67 -21.32 -4.02
C THR A 19 7.76 -20.77 -2.60
N LEU A 20 6.72 -20.10 -2.10
CA LEU A 20 6.71 -19.58 -0.73
C LEU A 20 6.78 -20.72 0.31
N TYR A 21 6.04 -21.80 0.11
CA TYR A 21 5.98 -22.91 1.06
C TYR A 21 7.31 -23.67 1.18
N LEU A 22 7.98 -23.91 0.04
CA LEU A 22 9.21 -24.72 -0.02
C LEU A 22 10.48 -23.91 0.22
N LEU A 23 10.50 -22.61 -0.20
CA LEU A 23 11.71 -21.78 -0.15
C LEU A 23 11.70 -20.75 0.99
N THR A 24 10.56 -20.57 1.69
CA THR A 24 10.47 -19.65 2.82
C THR A 24 9.80 -20.35 4.02
N THR A 25 8.60 -19.90 4.41
CA THR A 25 7.87 -20.48 5.54
C THR A 25 6.43 -20.85 5.15
N PRO A 26 5.82 -21.86 5.77
CA PRO A 26 4.40 -22.17 5.58
C PRO A 26 3.50 -20.97 5.89
N THR A 27 3.84 -20.17 6.89
CA THR A 27 3.08 -18.98 7.27
C THR A 27 3.03 -17.96 6.13
N ALA A 28 4.17 -17.65 5.50
CA ALA A 28 4.23 -16.76 4.35
C ALA A 28 3.38 -17.28 3.17
N ALA A 29 3.44 -18.60 2.91
CA ALA A 29 2.65 -19.23 1.86
C ALA A 29 1.14 -19.12 2.11
N TYR A 30 0.68 -19.38 3.34
CA TYR A 30 -0.74 -19.26 3.67
C TYR A 30 -1.24 -17.82 3.64
N ILE A 31 -0.45 -16.84 4.10
CA ILE A 31 -0.79 -15.42 3.97
C ILE A 31 -0.92 -15.04 2.50
N GLY A 32 0.02 -15.48 1.65
CA GLY A 32 -0.02 -15.26 0.20
C GLY A 32 -1.25 -15.88 -0.45
N LEU A 33 -1.61 -17.11 -0.07
CA LEU A 33 -2.81 -17.79 -0.56
C LEU A 33 -4.08 -17.04 -0.15
N ILE A 34 -4.22 -16.66 1.13
CA ILE A 34 -5.37 -15.92 1.63
C ILE A 34 -5.50 -14.57 0.93
N ALA A 35 -4.40 -13.83 0.78
CA ALA A 35 -4.39 -12.55 0.08
C ALA A 35 -4.80 -12.69 -1.41
N ASN A 36 -4.33 -13.73 -2.09
CA ASN A 36 -4.70 -14.03 -3.46
C ASN A 36 -6.20 -14.36 -3.59
N GLN A 37 -6.73 -15.23 -2.71
CA GLN A 37 -8.15 -15.56 -2.70
C GLN A 37 -9.02 -14.32 -2.39
N PHE A 38 -8.60 -13.51 -1.40
CA PHE A 38 -9.27 -12.25 -1.08
C PHE A 38 -9.29 -11.30 -2.28
N TYR A 39 -8.15 -11.15 -3.00
CA TYR A 39 -8.06 -10.31 -4.19
C TYR A 39 -9.00 -10.78 -5.30
N ILE A 40 -9.06 -12.10 -5.57
CA ILE A 40 -9.90 -12.65 -6.64
C ILE A 40 -11.38 -12.57 -6.24
N PHE A 41 -11.77 -13.19 -5.13
CA PHE A 41 -13.17 -13.38 -4.79
C PHE A 41 -13.80 -12.14 -4.17
N ILE A 42 -13.12 -11.51 -3.22
CA ILE A 42 -13.70 -10.37 -2.50
C ILE A 42 -13.48 -9.08 -3.30
N TYR A 43 -12.24 -8.74 -3.63
CA TYR A 43 -11.96 -7.49 -4.31
C TYR A 43 -12.50 -7.50 -5.76
N THR A 44 -12.06 -8.44 -6.59
CA THR A 44 -12.34 -8.39 -8.03
C THR A 44 -13.78 -8.70 -8.36
N LEU A 45 -14.37 -9.76 -7.76
CA LEU A 45 -15.72 -10.22 -8.11
C LEU A 45 -16.83 -9.51 -7.32
N ILE A 46 -16.56 -9.06 -6.09
CA ILE A 46 -17.58 -8.47 -5.24
C ILE A 46 -17.44 -6.96 -5.13
N LEU A 47 -16.30 -6.46 -4.68
CA LEU A 47 -16.15 -5.04 -4.31
C LEU A 47 -15.99 -4.15 -5.53
N LYS A 48 -15.09 -4.51 -6.44
CA LYS A 48 -14.71 -3.69 -7.59
C LYS A 48 -15.90 -3.24 -8.45
N PRO A 49 -16.89 -4.09 -8.76
CA PRO A 49 -18.05 -3.67 -9.55
C PRO A 49 -19.20 -3.05 -8.73
N ARG A 50 -19.14 -3.03 -7.38
CA ARG A 50 -20.31 -2.69 -6.56
C ARG A 50 -20.15 -1.52 -5.60
N THR A 51 -18.94 -1.13 -5.27
CA THR A 51 -18.72 -0.12 -4.23
C THR A 51 -17.51 0.75 -4.48
N ASN A 52 -17.61 2.04 -4.14
CA ASN A 52 -16.50 2.98 -4.17
C ASN A 52 -15.48 2.76 -3.03
N GLN A 53 -15.81 1.87 -2.06
CA GLN A 53 -14.89 1.42 -1.01
C GLN A 53 -13.98 0.27 -1.47
N ASN A 54 -14.07 -0.12 -2.73
CA ASN A 54 -13.29 -1.22 -3.31
C ASN A 54 -11.79 -1.06 -3.06
N ILE A 55 -11.23 0.15 -3.22
CA ILE A 55 -9.81 0.44 -2.99
C ILE A 55 -9.45 0.37 -1.50
N VAL A 56 -10.34 0.84 -0.61
CA VAL A 56 -10.08 0.80 0.84
C VAL A 56 -9.99 -0.66 1.30
N ILE A 57 -11.04 -1.44 1.07
CA ILE A 57 -11.10 -2.84 1.53
C ILE A 57 -10.10 -3.70 0.75
N GLY A 58 -10.03 -3.51 -0.58
CA GLY A 58 -9.10 -4.24 -1.46
C GLY A 58 -7.63 -3.94 -1.20
N GLY A 59 -7.33 -2.77 -0.61
CA GLY A 59 -5.99 -2.37 -0.18
C GLY A 59 -5.33 -3.38 0.77
N ALA A 60 -6.13 -4.17 1.50
CA ALA A 60 -5.61 -5.23 2.36
C ALA A 60 -4.82 -6.30 1.58
N ALA A 61 -5.28 -6.69 0.38
CA ALA A 61 -4.52 -7.59 -0.49
C ALA A 61 -3.23 -6.94 -0.99
N GLY A 62 -3.28 -5.63 -1.31
CA GLY A 62 -2.10 -4.87 -1.75
C GLY A 62 -1.06 -4.68 -0.65
N ALA A 63 -1.47 -4.66 0.61
CA ALA A 63 -0.58 -4.56 1.77
C ALA A 63 -0.05 -5.93 2.26
N ALA A 64 -0.69 -7.04 1.89
CA ALA A 64 -0.30 -8.38 2.32
C ALA A 64 1.16 -8.78 1.99
N PRO A 65 1.80 -8.33 0.89
CA PRO A 65 3.22 -8.59 0.64
C PRO A 65 4.16 -8.21 1.79
N VAL A 66 3.79 -7.21 2.60
CA VAL A 66 4.57 -6.83 3.80
C VAL A 66 4.58 -7.98 4.83
N LEU A 67 3.41 -8.56 5.12
CA LEU A 67 3.29 -9.68 6.06
C LEU A 67 3.95 -10.95 5.51
N ILE A 68 3.84 -11.17 4.19
CA ILE A 68 4.52 -12.28 3.50
C ILE A 68 6.03 -12.14 3.64
N GLY A 69 6.58 -10.97 3.30
CA GLY A 69 8.02 -10.70 3.43
C GLY A 69 8.51 -10.84 4.87
N TRP A 70 7.75 -10.32 5.85
CA TRP A 70 8.09 -10.43 7.26
C TRP A 70 8.17 -11.89 7.72
N THR A 71 7.14 -12.68 7.44
CA THR A 71 7.07 -14.08 7.85
C THR A 71 7.97 -14.99 7.03
N ALA A 72 8.35 -14.61 5.81
CA ALA A 72 9.28 -15.35 4.97
C ALA A 72 10.69 -15.49 5.59
N THR A 73 11.08 -14.58 6.50
CA THR A 73 12.34 -14.65 7.26
C THR A 73 12.29 -15.60 8.46
N GLY A 74 11.15 -16.24 8.71
CA GLY A 74 10.91 -17.05 9.91
C GLY A 74 10.43 -16.27 11.12
N SER A 75 10.26 -14.94 10.99
CA SER A 75 9.77 -14.08 12.06
C SER A 75 8.27 -14.29 12.31
N THR A 76 7.85 -14.20 13.57
CA THR A 76 6.42 -14.17 13.93
C THR A 76 5.81 -12.81 13.61
N LEU A 77 4.50 -12.78 13.37
CA LEU A 77 3.78 -11.52 13.18
C LEU A 77 3.72 -10.77 14.51
N ASP A 78 4.42 -9.66 14.57
CA ASP A 78 4.44 -8.73 15.70
C ASP A 78 3.85 -7.36 15.35
N ILE A 79 3.91 -6.42 16.28
CA ILE A 79 3.39 -5.07 16.08
C ILE A 79 4.10 -4.34 14.93
N GLY A 80 5.39 -4.61 14.68
CA GLY A 80 6.16 -4.02 13.59
C GLY A 80 5.63 -4.47 12.23
N ALA A 81 5.37 -5.78 12.06
CA ALA A 81 4.77 -6.33 10.84
C ALA A 81 3.41 -5.68 10.54
N TRP A 82 2.55 -5.57 11.56
CA TRP A 82 1.23 -4.98 11.41
C TRP A 82 1.27 -3.47 11.16
N LEU A 83 2.21 -2.73 11.73
CA LEU A 83 2.38 -1.30 11.42
C LEU A 83 2.85 -1.08 9.98
N LEU A 84 3.79 -1.89 9.48
CA LEU A 84 4.22 -1.80 8.10
C LEU A 84 3.11 -2.20 7.12
N PHE A 85 2.33 -3.23 7.45
CA PHE A 85 1.11 -3.57 6.71
C PHE A 85 0.14 -2.38 6.69
N LEU A 86 -0.14 -1.78 7.85
CA LEU A 86 -1.06 -0.66 7.98
C LEU A 86 -0.57 0.58 7.25
N LEU A 87 0.75 0.80 7.17
CA LEU A 87 1.36 1.88 6.40
C LEU A 87 0.99 1.77 4.91
N VAL A 88 1.17 0.59 4.31
CA VAL A 88 0.80 0.35 2.91
C VAL A 88 -0.71 0.38 2.72
N PHE A 89 -1.45 -0.19 3.65
CA PHE A 89 -2.92 -0.21 3.63
C PHE A 89 -3.52 1.20 3.62
N MET A 90 -3.06 2.10 4.50
CA MET A 90 -3.54 3.48 4.57
C MET A 90 -3.01 4.35 3.43
N TRP A 91 -1.83 4.06 2.88
CA TRP A 91 -1.30 4.72 1.71
C TRP A 91 -2.13 4.43 0.44
N THR A 92 -2.63 3.21 0.30
CA THR A 92 -3.30 2.70 -0.91
C THR A 92 -4.48 3.57 -1.37
N PRO A 93 -5.46 3.97 -0.52
CA PRO A 93 -6.60 4.76 -0.98
C PRO A 93 -6.20 6.14 -1.50
N ALA A 94 -5.35 6.86 -0.78
CA ALA A 94 -4.91 8.19 -1.19
C ALA A 94 -4.18 8.16 -2.54
N HIS A 95 -3.33 7.15 -2.74
CA HIS A 95 -2.57 6.92 -3.97
C HIS A 95 -3.49 6.63 -5.15
N PHE A 96 -4.37 5.64 -5.05
CA PHE A 96 -5.24 5.23 -6.15
C PHE A 96 -6.35 6.23 -6.45
N TRP A 97 -6.89 6.94 -5.46
CA TRP A 97 -7.90 7.97 -5.74
C TRP A 97 -7.30 9.17 -6.47
N ALA A 98 -6.05 9.53 -6.21
CA ALA A 98 -5.38 10.56 -6.99
C ALA A 98 -5.23 10.14 -8.47
N LEU A 99 -4.87 8.87 -8.74
CA LEU A 99 -4.86 8.31 -10.09
C LEU A 99 -6.26 8.28 -10.72
N SER A 100 -7.28 7.94 -9.91
CA SER A 100 -8.67 7.89 -10.39
C SER A 100 -9.23 9.27 -10.71
N ILE A 101 -8.78 10.33 -10.03
CA ILE A 101 -9.15 11.71 -10.40
C ILE A 101 -8.53 12.07 -11.76
N GLU A 102 -7.28 11.68 -12.00
CA GLU A 102 -6.60 11.95 -13.28
C GLU A 102 -7.26 11.24 -14.46
N ASN A 103 -7.70 9.97 -14.25
CA ASN A 103 -8.29 9.12 -15.29
C ASN A 103 -9.82 8.95 -15.09
N LYS A 104 -10.49 10.00 -14.60
CA LYS A 104 -11.90 9.92 -14.22
C LYS A 104 -12.80 9.46 -15.36
N GLU A 105 -12.59 9.99 -16.57
CA GLU A 105 -13.37 9.66 -17.76
C GLU A 105 -13.27 8.18 -18.14
N ASP A 106 -12.07 7.58 -18.03
CA ASP A 106 -11.85 6.15 -18.31
C ASP A 106 -12.62 5.27 -17.33
N TYR A 107 -12.64 5.64 -16.04
CA TYR A 107 -13.41 4.90 -15.03
C TYR A 107 -14.92 5.05 -15.20
N GLU A 108 -15.38 6.22 -15.60
CA GLU A 108 -16.81 6.47 -15.94
C GLU A 108 -17.24 5.65 -17.16
N HIS A 109 -16.43 5.63 -18.24
CA HIS A 109 -16.71 4.82 -19.43
C HIS A 109 -16.71 3.31 -19.14
N ALA A 110 -15.90 2.86 -18.19
CA ALA A 110 -15.83 1.46 -17.80
C ALA A 110 -16.89 1.05 -16.76
N ASP A 111 -17.73 1.98 -16.31
CA ASP A 111 -18.76 1.80 -15.27
C ASP A 111 -18.21 1.23 -13.96
N PHE A 112 -16.97 1.63 -13.59
CA PHE A 112 -16.38 1.25 -12.32
C PHE A 112 -16.64 2.32 -11.23
N PRO A 113 -17.25 1.93 -10.09
CA PRO A 113 -17.58 2.85 -9.01
C PRO A 113 -16.34 3.22 -8.21
N MET A 114 -15.49 4.11 -8.75
CA MET A 114 -14.38 4.69 -8.00
C MET A 114 -14.89 5.89 -7.19
N LEU A 115 -14.27 6.18 -6.02
CA LEU A 115 -14.70 7.31 -5.20
C LEU A 115 -14.82 8.62 -6.01
N PRO A 116 -13.83 9.01 -6.85
CA PRO A 116 -13.93 10.26 -7.63
C PRO A 116 -14.96 10.24 -8.77
N THR A 117 -15.51 9.09 -9.15
CA THR A 117 -16.61 9.01 -10.13
C THR A 117 -17.97 9.23 -9.48
N GLN A 118 -18.09 8.96 -8.18
CA GLN A 118 -19.34 9.04 -7.42
C GLN A 118 -19.41 10.27 -6.51
N GLU A 119 -18.27 10.85 -6.15
CA GLU A 119 -18.16 11.98 -5.24
C GLU A 119 -17.58 13.22 -5.94
N SER A 120 -17.82 14.40 -5.36
CA SER A 120 -17.22 15.63 -5.84
C SER A 120 -15.69 15.61 -5.72
N TYR A 121 -15.01 16.41 -6.54
CA TYR A 121 -13.57 16.60 -6.45
C TYR A 121 -13.12 17.01 -5.04
N GLU A 122 -13.86 17.90 -4.40
CA GLU A 122 -13.56 18.41 -3.06
C GLU A 122 -13.62 17.28 -2.02
N ARG A 123 -14.70 16.48 -2.03
CA ARG A 123 -14.81 15.32 -1.13
C ARG A 123 -13.72 14.30 -1.37
N SER A 124 -13.44 13.97 -2.62
CA SER A 124 -12.39 13.03 -2.99
C SER A 124 -11.03 13.47 -2.47
N THR A 125 -10.69 14.77 -2.62
CA THR A 125 -9.41 15.30 -2.13
C THR A 125 -9.34 15.43 -0.61
N ILE A 126 -10.46 15.62 0.08
CA ILE A 126 -10.52 15.55 1.56
C ILE A 126 -10.21 14.12 2.03
N TYR A 127 -10.80 13.10 1.41
CA TYR A 127 -10.48 11.70 1.74
C TYR A 127 -9.01 11.38 1.47
N ILE A 128 -8.45 11.86 0.33
CA ILE A 128 -7.01 11.74 0.05
C ILE A 128 -6.20 12.37 1.20
N ALA A 129 -6.58 13.54 1.70
CA ALA A 129 -5.87 14.20 2.79
C ALA A 129 -5.96 13.41 4.11
N ILE A 130 -7.12 12.85 4.44
CA ILE A 130 -7.32 12.03 5.64
C ILE A 130 -6.42 10.78 5.60
N TYR A 131 -6.43 10.04 4.48
CA TYR A 131 -5.59 8.85 4.32
C TYR A 131 -4.11 9.19 4.25
N SER A 132 -3.73 10.33 3.65
CA SER A 132 -2.34 10.83 3.69
C SER A 132 -1.89 11.12 5.11
N CYS A 133 -2.74 11.76 5.91
CA CYS A 133 -2.47 12.04 7.32
C CYS A 133 -2.27 10.74 8.11
N ALA A 134 -3.17 9.77 7.96
CA ALA A 134 -3.04 8.46 8.57
C ALA A 134 -1.73 7.76 8.18
N THR A 135 -1.38 7.78 6.88
CA THR A 135 -0.12 7.23 6.36
C THR A 135 1.10 7.87 7.02
N VAL A 136 1.12 9.21 7.14
CA VAL A 136 2.22 9.94 7.79
C VAL A 136 2.32 9.59 9.27
N LEU A 137 1.21 9.57 9.99
CA LEU A 137 1.20 9.21 11.42
C LEU A 137 1.72 7.79 11.66
N ILE A 138 1.34 6.84 10.80
CA ILE A 138 1.84 5.47 10.89
C ILE A 138 3.32 5.41 10.58
N SER A 139 3.81 6.10 9.54
CA SER A 139 5.25 6.11 9.24
C SER A 139 6.09 6.68 10.41
N LEU A 140 5.57 7.67 11.13
CA LEU A 140 6.20 8.18 12.35
C LEU A 140 6.15 7.16 13.50
N ALA A 141 5.01 6.46 13.65
CA ALA A 141 4.83 5.43 14.67
C ALA A 141 5.74 4.19 14.46
N VAL A 142 6.17 3.94 13.23
CA VAL A 142 7.13 2.86 12.91
C VAL A 142 8.48 3.10 13.61
N ALA A 143 8.93 4.35 13.75
CA ALA A 143 10.24 4.67 14.34
C ALA A 143 10.44 4.10 15.75
N PRO A 144 9.60 4.38 16.74
CA PRO A 144 9.77 3.83 18.09
C PRO A 144 9.54 2.33 18.16
N VAL A 145 8.65 1.75 17.32
CA VAL A 145 8.33 0.32 17.35
C VAL A 145 9.47 -0.52 16.78
N LEU A 146 10.08 -0.09 15.69
CA LEU A 146 11.23 -0.77 15.09
C LEU A 146 12.57 -0.22 15.63
N GLN A 147 12.55 0.66 16.65
CA GLN A 147 13.74 1.26 17.27
C GLN A 147 14.66 1.95 16.25
N LEU A 148 14.07 2.64 15.27
CA LEU A 148 14.80 3.35 14.23
C LEU A 148 15.40 4.67 14.76
N GLY A 149 16.52 5.06 14.19
CA GLY A 149 17.27 6.24 14.61
C GLY A 149 16.70 7.57 14.12
N ILE A 150 17.40 8.64 14.50
CA ILE A 150 17.00 10.01 14.19
C ILE A 150 16.98 10.30 12.68
N VAL A 151 17.83 9.62 11.90
CA VAL A 151 17.91 9.82 10.44
C VAL A 151 16.61 9.40 9.77
N TYR A 152 16.09 8.20 10.11
CA TYR A 152 14.78 7.76 9.64
C TYR A 152 13.68 8.75 10.04
N LEU A 153 13.69 9.18 11.30
CA LEU A 153 12.67 10.10 11.81
C LEU A 153 12.65 11.42 11.03
N LEU A 154 13.82 12.00 10.76
CA LEU A 154 13.95 13.24 9.98
C LEU A 154 13.45 13.04 8.52
N ILE A 155 13.79 11.91 7.89
CA ILE A 155 13.29 11.55 6.57
C ILE A 155 11.77 11.45 6.59
N SER A 156 11.19 10.74 7.57
CA SER A 156 9.74 10.54 7.70
C SER A 156 9.01 11.87 7.94
N ILE A 157 9.52 12.75 8.78
CA ILE A 157 8.95 14.08 9.00
C ILE A 157 9.02 14.94 7.73
N PHE A 158 10.18 14.98 7.05
CA PHE A 158 10.36 15.77 5.83
C PHE A 158 9.45 15.29 4.70
N LEU A 159 9.44 13.99 4.43
CA LEU A 159 8.59 13.42 3.38
C LEU A 159 7.11 13.49 3.74
N GLY A 160 6.76 13.26 5.00
CA GLY A 160 5.39 13.35 5.49
C GLY A 160 4.84 14.77 5.36
N SER A 161 5.62 15.79 5.74
CA SER A 161 5.25 17.19 5.57
C SER A 161 5.03 17.53 4.09
N ASN A 162 5.91 17.04 3.20
CA ASN A 162 5.74 17.23 1.75
C ASN A 162 4.49 16.50 1.19
N LEU A 163 4.18 15.29 1.69
CA LEU A 163 2.97 14.57 1.30
C LEU A 163 1.71 15.36 1.70
N MET A 164 1.68 15.91 2.92
CA MET A 164 0.58 16.75 3.40
C MET A 164 0.46 18.05 2.60
N LEU A 165 1.58 18.73 2.30
CA LEU A 165 1.59 19.91 1.44
C LEU A 165 1.05 19.63 0.04
N LYS A 166 1.43 18.49 -0.56
CA LYS A 166 0.90 18.07 -1.87
C LYS A 166 -0.58 17.71 -1.81
N SER A 167 -1.03 17.07 -0.75
CA SER A 167 -2.45 16.80 -0.52
C SER A 167 -3.26 18.09 -0.40
N PHE A 168 -2.77 19.07 0.35
CA PHE A 168 -3.39 20.40 0.45
C PHE A 168 -3.41 21.14 -0.89
N ASN A 169 -2.29 21.12 -1.64
CA ASN A 169 -2.22 21.73 -2.97
C ASN A 169 -3.12 21.02 -3.99
N LEU A 170 -3.34 19.72 -3.86
CA LEU A 170 -4.31 18.97 -4.65
C LEU A 170 -5.73 19.45 -4.35
N TYR A 171 -6.11 19.57 -3.08
CA TYR A 171 -7.41 20.12 -2.66
C TYR A 171 -7.63 21.53 -3.23
N LYS A 172 -6.62 22.42 -3.20
CA LYS A 172 -6.65 23.77 -3.75
C LYS A 172 -6.59 23.83 -5.29
N LYS A 173 -6.49 22.69 -5.98
CA LYS A 173 -6.27 22.58 -7.44
C LYS A 173 -4.99 23.24 -7.95
N ASN A 174 -4.02 23.44 -7.08
CA ASN A 174 -2.72 24.04 -7.43
C ASN A 174 -1.76 23.05 -8.11
N ILE A 175 -2.02 21.74 -7.99
CA ILE A 175 -1.26 20.68 -8.67
C ILE A 175 -2.19 19.69 -9.37
N LYS A 176 -1.69 19.06 -10.44
CA LYS A 176 -2.39 17.97 -11.11
C LYS A 176 -2.38 16.71 -10.22
N PRO A 177 -3.44 15.88 -10.25
CA PRO A 177 -3.52 14.64 -9.46
C PRO A 177 -2.35 13.69 -9.73
N ILE A 178 -1.87 13.61 -10.97
CA ILE A 178 -0.72 12.78 -11.34
C ILE A 178 0.57 13.16 -10.58
N LYS A 179 0.78 14.45 -10.23
CA LYS A 179 1.95 14.88 -9.47
C LYS A 179 1.88 14.41 -8.01
N TYR A 180 0.67 14.37 -7.44
CA TYR A 180 0.47 13.76 -6.12
C TYR A 180 0.71 12.24 -6.18
N PHE A 181 0.13 11.56 -7.17
CA PHE A 181 0.28 10.11 -7.40
C PHE A 181 1.77 9.70 -7.49
N ILE A 182 2.55 10.37 -8.34
CA ILE A 182 3.99 10.08 -8.50
C ILE A 182 4.73 10.32 -7.17
N PHE A 183 4.42 11.42 -6.48
CA PHE A 183 5.10 11.72 -5.22
C PHE A 183 4.75 10.71 -4.12
N SER A 184 3.50 10.24 -4.05
CA SER A 184 3.08 9.24 -3.07
C SER A 184 3.81 7.90 -3.25
N ASN A 185 4.15 7.50 -4.49
CA ASN A 185 5.03 6.37 -4.77
C ASN A 185 6.45 6.62 -4.25
N THR A 186 7.01 7.79 -4.55
CA THR A 186 8.34 8.18 -4.07
C THR A 186 8.38 8.18 -2.54
N TYR A 187 7.35 8.73 -1.90
CA TYR A 187 7.20 8.72 -0.45
C TYR A 187 7.31 7.30 0.12
N LEU A 188 6.49 6.38 -0.35
CA LEU A 188 6.46 5.02 0.17
C LEU A 188 7.80 4.31 -0.05
N ALA A 189 8.37 4.43 -1.26
CA ALA A 189 9.65 3.82 -1.59
C ALA A 189 10.79 4.34 -0.69
N VAL A 190 10.88 5.66 -0.48
CA VAL A 190 11.94 6.24 0.36
C VAL A 190 11.74 5.92 1.84
N ILE A 191 10.50 5.83 2.34
CA ILE A 191 10.20 5.38 3.70
C ILE A 191 10.72 3.96 3.93
N PHE A 192 10.41 3.01 3.03
CA PHE A 192 10.90 1.63 3.16
C PHE A 192 12.43 1.54 3.02
N LEU A 193 13.02 2.26 2.06
CA LEU A 193 14.48 2.32 1.94
C LEU A 193 15.14 2.94 3.18
N GLY A 194 14.52 3.94 3.78
CA GLY A 194 14.96 4.56 5.01
C GLY A 194 14.96 3.58 6.20
N ILE A 195 13.92 2.74 6.32
CA ILE A 195 13.85 1.68 7.33
C ILE A 195 15.02 0.70 7.14
N VAL A 196 15.21 0.21 5.92
CA VAL A 196 16.29 -0.75 5.61
C VAL A 196 17.67 -0.15 5.89
N ALA A 197 17.90 1.09 5.45
CA ALA A 197 19.18 1.78 5.64
C ALA A 197 19.49 2.01 7.12
N ASP A 198 18.49 2.41 7.91
CA ASP A 198 18.66 2.65 9.35
C ASP A 198 18.98 1.35 10.10
N ILE A 199 18.26 0.27 9.82
CA ILE A 199 18.53 -1.06 10.40
C ILE A 199 19.95 -1.53 10.02
N MET A 200 20.34 -1.42 8.76
CA MET A 200 21.67 -1.82 8.29
C MET A 200 22.79 -0.98 8.96
N TRP A 201 22.53 0.31 9.18
CA TRP A 201 23.48 1.18 9.89
C TRP A 201 23.67 0.76 11.34
N THR A 202 22.57 0.50 12.04
CA THR A 202 22.56 0.06 13.45
C THR A 202 23.29 -1.28 13.62
N LEU A 203 23.02 -2.25 12.72
CA LEU A 203 23.71 -3.54 12.74
C LEU A 203 25.22 -3.41 12.52
N ARG A 204 25.71 -2.49 11.69
CA ARG A 204 27.13 -2.23 11.50
C ARG A 204 27.78 -1.61 12.73
N GLY A 205 27.06 -0.76 13.46
CA GLY A 205 27.56 -0.14 14.70
C GLY A 205 27.68 -1.11 15.89
N ILE A 206 27.00 -2.25 15.83
CA ILE A 206 27.09 -3.30 16.86
C ILE A 206 28.24 -4.29 16.54
N ALA A 207 28.68 -4.35 15.28
CA ALA A 207 29.74 -5.26 14.82
C ALA A 207 31.18 -4.72 14.95
N VAL A 208 31.35 -3.53 15.54
CA VAL A 208 32.63 -2.88 15.88
C VAL A 208 32.78 -2.81 17.38
#